data_755113059552e07eedcf4c2be3389ab4
#
_entry.id   755113059552e07eedcf4c2be3389ab4
#
_cell.length_a   1.000
_cell.length_b   1.000
_cell.length_c   1.000
_cell.angle_alpha   90.00
_cell.angle_beta   90.00
_cell.angle_gamma   90.00
#
_symmetry.space_group_name_H-M   'P 1'
#
loop_
_entity.id
_entity.type
_entity.pdbx_description
1 polymer ?
#
loop_
_entity_poly.entity_id
_entity_poly.type
_entity_poly.pdbx_seq_one_letter_code
_entity_poly.pdbx_strand_id
1 'polypeptide(L)'
;MQTYHYVLASQTFLLEEEPIDEVIRERTRNYQEREKEIDFWVVKQPAFLEAPEMNAIKNQCPQPAVAIISTDRQFITWLKLRLEYVIVGEFQGPSDTIPEPLASLASV
;
A
#
# COMPACT_ATOMS: atom_id res chain seq x y z
N MET A 1 0.92 18.30 4.46
CA MET A 1 0.22 17.13 3.93
C MET A 1 1.17 16.34 3.07
N GLN A 2 1.19 15.02 3.22
CA GLN A 2 2.09 14.13 2.52
C GLN A 2 1.36 13.41 1.39
N THR A 3 2.01 13.24 0.24
CA THR A 3 1.49 12.40 -0.83
C THR A 3 1.93 10.96 -0.59
N TYR A 4 0.96 10.05 -0.54
CA TYR A 4 1.20 8.62 -0.42
C TYR A 4 0.84 7.94 -1.73
N HIS A 5 1.74 7.10 -2.21
CA HIS A 5 1.53 6.29 -3.41
C HIS A 5 1.25 4.87 -2.97
N TYR A 6 0.43 4.14 -3.73
CA TYR A 6 0.10 2.77 -3.34
C TYR A 6 -0.07 1.84 -4.53
N VAL A 7 0.13 0.55 -4.27
CA VAL A 7 -0.42 -0.52 -5.08
C VAL A 7 -1.46 -1.22 -4.21
N LEU A 8 -2.56 -1.63 -4.81
CA LEU A 8 -3.70 -2.22 -4.12
C LEU A 8 -4.14 -3.48 -4.84
N ALA A 9 -4.38 -4.54 -4.09
CA ALA A 9 -4.87 -5.81 -4.64
C ALA A 9 -5.57 -6.59 -3.54
N SER A 10 -6.14 -7.75 -3.88
CA SER A 10 -6.68 -8.65 -2.87
C SER A 10 -5.54 -9.24 -2.05
N GLN A 11 -5.83 -9.60 -0.80
CA GLN A 11 -4.83 -10.24 0.06
C GLN A 11 -4.39 -11.57 -0.53
N THR A 12 -5.31 -12.32 -1.12
CA THR A 12 -4.98 -13.60 -1.76
C THR A 12 -3.95 -13.41 -2.87
N PHE A 13 -4.19 -12.46 -3.76
CA PHE A 13 -3.27 -12.21 -4.87
C PHE A 13 -1.89 -11.79 -4.36
N LEU A 14 -1.84 -10.76 -3.53
CA LEU A 14 -0.59 -10.12 -3.16
C LEU A 14 0.22 -10.93 -2.14
N LEU A 15 -0.45 -11.62 -1.22
CA LEU A 15 0.21 -12.31 -0.12
C LEU A 15 0.39 -13.80 -0.36
N GLU A 16 -0.42 -14.40 -1.23
CA GLU A 16 -0.37 -15.85 -1.48
C GLU A 16 0.05 -16.22 -2.89
N GLU A 17 -0.54 -15.57 -3.91
CA GLU A 17 -0.23 -15.90 -5.31
C GLU A 17 1.04 -15.21 -5.80
N GLU A 18 1.26 -13.97 -5.37
CA GLU A 18 2.46 -13.20 -5.69
C GLU A 18 3.15 -12.77 -4.39
N PRO A 19 3.71 -13.72 -3.63
CA PRO A 19 4.23 -13.41 -2.31
C PRO A 19 5.31 -12.33 -2.37
N ILE A 20 5.02 -11.19 -1.77
CA ILE A 20 5.91 -10.04 -1.78
C ILE A 20 6.77 -9.93 -0.53
N ASP A 21 6.64 -10.86 0.40
CA ASP A 21 7.42 -10.85 1.66
C ASP A 21 8.90 -10.68 1.41
N GLU A 22 9.42 -11.38 0.40
CA GLU A 22 10.84 -11.35 0.11
C GLU A 22 11.28 -9.96 -0.36
N VAL A 23 10.48 -9.34 -1.21
CA VAL A 23 10.76 -7.98 -1.69
C VAL A 23 10.76 -6.99 -0.53
N ILE A 24 9.76 -7.08 0.33
CA ILE A 24 9.64 -6.19 1.49
C ILE A 24 10.77 -6.44 2.48
N ARG A 25 11.12 -7.70 2.73
CA ARG A 25 12.22 -8.08 3.63
C ARG A 25 13.55 -7.53 3.13
N GLU A 26 13.83 -7.71 1.83
CA GLU A 26 15.05 -7.23 1.20
C GLU A 26 15.16 -5.70 1.29
N ARG A 27 14.06 -5.02 1.01
CA ARG A 27 14.04 -3.56 1.08
C ARG A 27 14.23 -3.06 2.52
N THR A 28 13.59 -3.74 3.48
CA THR A 28 13.72 -3.41 4.90
C THR A 28 15.17 -3.59 5.35
N ARG A 29 15.79 -4.71 4.96
CA ARG A 29 17.20 -4.98 5.29
C ARG A 29 18.12 -3.91 4.69
N ASN A 30 17.89 -3.57 3.43
CA ASN A 30 18.68 -2.54 2.75
C ASN A 30 18.58 -1.20 3.46
N TYR A 31 17.38 -0.82 3.90
CA TYR A 31 17.16 0.43 4.64
C TYR A 31 17.88 0.39 5.99
N GLN A 32 17.85 -0.74 6.68
CA GLN A 32 18.55 -0.90 7.96
C GLN A 32 20.06 -0.75 7.79
N GLU A 33 20.63 -1.36 6.76
CA GLU A 33 22.04 -1.29 6.47
C GLU A 33 22.48 0.14 6.12
N ARG A 34 21.60 0.91 5.52
CA ARG A 34 21.88 2.29 5.11
C ARG A 34 21.42 3.31 6.16
N GLU A 35 20.92 2.84 7.28
CA GLU A 35 20.38 3.67 8.36
C GLU A 35 19.32 4.66 7.85
N LYS A 36 18.50 4.21 6.90
CA LYS A 36 17.44 5.01 6.30
C LYS A 36 16.10 4.70 6.98
N GLU A 37 15.32 5.74 7.23
CA GLU A 37 13.99 5.58 7.81
C GLU A 37 13.04 4.89 6.83
N ILE A 38 12.16 4.04 7.37
CA ILE A 38 11.16 3.33 6.59
C ILE A 38 10.17 4.33 5.98
N ASP A 39 9.96 4.21 4.67
CA ASP A 39 9.01 5.05 3.94
C ASP A 39 8.02 4.21 3.10
N PHE A 40 7.85 2.94 3.49
CA PHE A 40 6.92 2.03 2.84
C PHE A 40 6.26 1.12 3.89
N TRP A 41 5.01 0.72 3.65
CA TRP A 41 4.22 -0.05 4.62
C TRP A 41 3.27 -0.99 3.90
N VAL A 42 3.10 -2.21 4.43
CA VAL A 42 2.08 -3.16 3.97
C VAL A 42 0.90 -3.05 4.91
N VAL A 43 -0.25 -2.67 4.39
CA VAL A 43 -1.44 -2.40 5.21
C VAL A 43 -2.60 -3.27 4.74
N LYS A 44 -3.02 -4.21 5.59
CA LYS A 44 -4.18 -5.06 5.32
C LYS A 44 -5.45 -4.28 5.62
N GLN A 45 -6.46 -4.42 4.74
CA GLN A 45 -7.72 -3.71 4.86
C GLN A 45 -7.49 -2.22 5.18
N PRO A 46 -6.82 -1.50 4.26
CA PRO A 46 -6.42 -0.13 4.54
C PRO A 46 -7.62 0.80 4.77
N ALA A 47 -7.55 1.57 5.85
CA ALA A 47 -8.63 2.48 6.24
C ALA A 47 -8.86 3.59 5.22
N PHE A 48 -7.84 3.97 4.45
CA PHE A 48 -7.99 5.06 3.46
C PHE A 48 -9.04 4.72 2.40
N LEU A 49 -9.32 3.44 2.15
CA LEU A 49 -10.34 3.03 1.18
C LEU A 49 -11.75 3.39 1.62
N GLU A 50 -11.97 3.65 2.90
CA GLU A 50 -13.29 4.02 3.42
C GLU A 50 -13.64 5.49 3.17
N ALA A 51 -12.68 6.29 2.71
CA ALA A 51 -12.92 7.68 2.36
C ALA A 51 -13.85 7.76 1.15
N PRO A 52 -14.79 8.73 1.11
CA PRO A 52 -15.73 8.84 -0.01
C PRO A 52 -15.06 8.96 -1.38
N GLU A 53 -13.96 9.66 -1.46
CA GLU A 53 -13.21 9.84 -2.72
C GLU A 53 -12.57 8.54 -3.23
N MET A 54 -12.46 7.52 -2.38
CA MET A 54 -11.85 6.24 -2.75
C MET A 54 -12.89 5.14 -3.08
N ASN A 55 -14.15 5.51 -3.09
CA ASN A 55 -15.23 4.53 -3.27
C ASN A 55 -15.14 3.75 -4.59
N ALA A 56 -14.83 4.42 -5.69
CA ALA A 56 -14.67 3.76 -6.98
C ALA A 56 -13.50 2.77 -6.97
N ILE A 57 -12.41 3.13 -6.33
CA ILE A 57 -11.23 2.27 -6.21
C ILE A 57 -11.54 1.04 -5.35
N LYS A 58 -12.22 1.26 -4.23
CA LYS A 58 -12.63 0.19 -3.33
C LYS A 58 -13.49 -0.84 -4.06
N ASN A 59 -14.42 -0.36 -4.88
CA ASN A 59 -15.32 -1.23 -5.63
C ASN A 59 -14.62 -2.05 -6.72
N GLN A 60 -13.44 -1.62 -7.17
CA GLN A 60 -12.67 -2.34 -8.17
C GLN A 60 -11.78 -3.42 -7.58
N CYS A 61 -11.56 -3.39 -6.27
CA CYS A 61 -10.63 -4.31 -5.63
C CYS A 61 -11.37 -5.42 -4.89
N PRO A 62 -11.06 -6.70 -5.18
CA PRO A 62 -11.63 -7.80 -4.42
C PRO A 62 -11.24 -7.70 -2.94
N GLN A 63 -12.21 -7.96 -2.07
CA GLN A 63 -11.99 -7.90 -0.63
C GLN A 63 -11.70 -9.30 -0.08
N PRO A 64 -10.93 -9.42 0.98
CA PRO A 64 -10.24 -8.33 1.69
C PRO A 64 -9.03 -7.82 0.90
N ALA A 65 -8.84 -6.52 0.92
CA ALA A 65 -7.76 -5.86 0.21
C ALA A 65 -6.50 -5.73 1.05
N VAL A 66 -5.37 -5.52 0.36
CA VAL A 66 -4.10 -5.13 0.98
C VAL A 66 -3.47 -4.04 0.12
N ALA A 67 -2.83 -3.08 0.75
CA ALA A 67 -2.11 -2.03 0.06
C ALA A 67 -0.64 -2.03 0.47
N ILE A 68 0.24 -1.76 -0.49
CA ILE A 68 1.61 -1.38 -0.18
C ILE A 68 1.64 0.12 -0.43
N ILE A 69 1.91 0.88 0.63
CA ILE A 69 1.88 2.34 0.61
C ILE A 69 3.31 2.84 0.76
N SER A 70 3.67 3.87 0.02
CA SER A 70 4.99 4.46 0.15
C SER A 70 4.95 5.94 -0.21
N THR A 71 5.84 6.71 0.39
CA THR A 71 6.07 8.08 -0.01
C THR A 71 7.05 8.14 -1.19
N ASP A 72 7.66 7.01 -1.54
CA ASP A 72 8.56 6.89 -2.68
C ASP A 72 7.81 6.42 -3.92
N ARG A 73 7.49 7.36 -4.81
CA ARG A 73 6.77 7.08 -6.04
C ARG A 73 7.48 6.05 -6.92
N GLN A 74 8.81 6.10 -6.97
CA GLN A 74 9.59 5.19 -7.82
C GLN A 74 9.43 3.74 -7.39
N PHE A 75 9.40 3.51 -6.09
CA PHE A 75 9.18 2.17 -5.56
C PHE A 75 7.80 1.62 -5.98
N ILE A 76 6.76 2.44 -5.87
CA ILE A 76 5.40 2.03 -6.25
C ILE A 76 5.32 1.78 -7.76
N THR A 77 5.97 2.59 -8.59
CA THR A 77 6.03 2.38 -10.03
C THR A 77 6.72 1.06 -10.35
N TRP A 78 7.82 0.78 -9.67
CA TRP A 78 8.55 -0.49 -9.84
C TRP A 78 7.67 -1.69 -9.47
N LEU A 79 6.94 -1.60 -8.35
CA LEU A 79 6.02 -2.65 -7.93
C LEU A 79 4.91 -2.88 -8.96
N LYS A 80 4.35 -1.80 -9.52
CA LYS A 80 3.32 -1.90 -10.55
C LYS A 80 3.83 -2.68 -11.76
N LEU A 81 5.03 -2.38 -12.21
CA LEU A 81 5.64 -3.05 -13.35
C LEU A 81 5.93 -4.53 -13.06
N ARG A 82 6.34 -4.83 -11.83
CA ARG A 82 6.63 -6.19 -11.41
C ARG A 82 5.38 -7.05 -11.24
N LEU A 83 4.33 -6.47 -10.65
CA LEU A 83 3.13 -7.23 -10.27
C LEU A 83 2.04 -7.25 -11.34
N GLU A 84 2.02 -6.27 -12.21
CA GLU A 84 1.09 -6.12 -13.34
C GLU A 84 -0.39 -5.96 -12.94
N TYR A 85 -0.96 -6.92 -12.24
CA TYR A 85 -2.39 -6.97 -11.94
C TYR A 85 -2.74 -6.33 -10.59
N VAL A 86 -2.32 -5.08 -10.42
CA VAL A 86 -2.61 -4.31 -9.22
C VAL A 86 -3.18 -2.95 -9.61
N ILE A 87 -3.97 -2.38 -8.71
CA ILE A 87 -4.44 -1.01 -8.84
C ILE A 87 -3.35 -0.11 -8.29
N VAL A 88 -3.01 0.95 -9.02
CA VAL A 88 -2.01 1.91 -8.56
C VAL A 88 -2.66 3.29 -8.46
N GLY A 89 -2.26 4.06 -7.46
CA GLY A 89 -2.77 5.39 -7.29
C GLY A 89 -2.03 6.14 -6.19
N GLU A 90 -2.61 7.26 -5.82
CA GLU A 90 -2.04 8.10 -4.76
C GLU A 90 -3.15 8.85 -4.02
N PHE A 91 -2.86 9.27 -2.81
CA PHE A 91 -3.74 10.14 -2.04
C PHE A 91 -2.89 11.05 -1.15
N GLN A 92 -3.50 12.12 -0.70
CA GLN A 92 -2.83 13.02 0.25
C GLN A 92 -3.43 12.86 1.64
N GLY A 93 -2.57 12.87 2.63
CA GLY A 93 -2.97 12.73 4.01
C GLY A 93 -1.92 13.26 4.97
N PRO A 94 -2.29 13.43 6.22
CA PRO A 94 -3.64 13.27 6.75
C PRO A 94 -4.61 14.34 6.22
N SER A 95 -5.88 13.98 6.12
CA SER A 95 -6.95 14.87 5.70
C SER A 95 -8.21 14.56 6.50
N ASP A 96 -9.26 15.35 6.31
CA ASP A 96 -10.52 15.12 7.04
C ASP A 96 -11.12 13.76 6.75
N THR A 97 -10.98 13.27 5.53
CA THR A 97 -11.52 11.96 5.11
C THR A 97 -10.52 10.83 5.28
N ILE A 98 -9.22 11.14 5.36
CA ILE A 98 -8.16 10.16 5.58
C ILE A 98 -7.28 10.66 6.72
N PRO A 99 -7.78 10.63 7.97
CA PRO A 99 -7.02 11.19 9.11
C PRO A 99 -5.79 10.36 9.47
N GLU A 100 -5.82 9.07 9.18
CA GLU A 100 -4.70 8.16 9.48
C GLU A 100 -4.34 7.36 8.22
N PRO A 101 -3.45 7.90 7.38
CA PRO A 101 -3.12 7.30 6.08
C PRO A 101 -2.67 5.84 6.11
N LEU A 102 -2.05 5.40 7.19
CA LEU A 102 -1.49 4.05 7.29
C LEU A 102 -2.32 3.10 8.15
N ALA A 103 -3.48 3.53 8.61
CA ALA A 103 -4.32 2.72 9.50
C ALA A 103 -4.90 1.51 8.77
N SER A 104 -5.02 0.41 9.51
CA SER A 104 -5.62 -0.84 9.04
C SER A 104 -6.93 -1.08 9.77
N LEU A 105 -7.92 -1.60 9.04
CA LEU A 105 -9.19 -2.04 9.63
C LEU A 105 -9.16 -3.53 9.96
N ALA A 106 -8.07 -4.21 9.67
CA ALA A 106 -7.97 -5.64 9.97
C ALA A 106 -7.98 -5.88 11.48
N SER A 107 -8.73 -6.89 11.90
CA SER A 107 -8.72 -7.33 13.29
C SER A 107 -7.39 -8.01 13.60
N VAL A 108 -6.89 -7.78 14.80
CA VAL A 108 -5.62 -8.35 15.25
C VAL A 108 -5.87 -9.64 15.99
#